data_7d513d642ff3ead108352a2d5ba153d9
#
_entry.id   7d513d642ff3ead108352a2d5ba153d9
#
_cell.length_a   1.000
_cell.length_b   1.000
_cell.length_c   1.000
_cell.angle_alpha   90.00
_cell.angle_beta   90.00
_cell.angle_gamma   90.00
#
_symmetry.space_group_name_H-M   'P 1'
#
loop_
_entity.id
_entity.type
_entity.pdbx_description
1 polymer ?
#
loop_
_entity_poly.entity_id
_entity_poly.type
_entity_poly.pdbx_seq_one_letter_code
_entity_poly.pdbx_strand_id
1 'polypeptide(L)'
;MIQGEITKERMAGWKFVSSEEPGLHEVIAPGKADCQEVWIYRLNLPAGQRFCLRTDEKEMTGACVRGSARVSWDETGHVCEKLDSFYAVRYMEITFEAREDSVFYIGGAVDEGYGTPYFRRFDSQLPIGEIHQIHGQGVGRREVFMTVNPEVMSSRLLAGLTWGGNGTWTSWPPHQHEKDLEEVYCYFDMDAPHFGLHLSYLKPGEIHETVVHTVNSGTMVLAPCGYHPTVGSPGTKNAYFWVLAAHSHESRRYWRWRTRSGTE
;
A
#
# COMPACT_ATOMS: atom_id res chain seq x y z
N MET A 1 19.35 4.02 5.19
CA MET A 1 18.94 5.16 6.06
C MET A 1 18.97 6.45 5.24
N ILE A 2 17.94 7.27 5.38
CA ILE A 2 17.81 8.55 4.69
C ILE A 2 19.00 9.44 5.05
N GLN A 3 19.66 10.01 4.05
CA GLN A 3 20.83 10.85 4.24
C GLN A 3 20.43 12.33 4.35
N GLY A 4 21.12 13.06 5.25
CA GLY A 4 20.93 14.50 5.45
C GLY A 4 19.68 14.88 6.26
N GLU A 5 19.47 16.17 6.44
CA GLU A 5 18.33 16.72 7.18
C GLU A 5 17.04 16.59 6.36
N ILE A 6 15.97 16.19 7.03
CA ILE A 6 14.62 16.16 6.46
C ILE A 6 13.94 17.50 6.71
N THR A 7 13.73 18.28 5.66
CA THR A 7 13.05 19.58 5.72
C THR A 7 11.59 19.46 5.28
N LYS A 8 10.78 20.50 5.50
CA LYS A 8 9.40 20.57 4.99
C LYS A 8 9.33 20.47 3.48
N GLU A 9 10.24 21.11 2.75
CA GLU A 9 10.32 21.05 1.29
C GLU A 9 10.59 19.61 0.83
N ARG A 10 11.45 18.91 1.55
CA ARG A 10 11.77 17.51 1.28
C ARG A 10 10.57 16.62 1.55
N MET A 11 9.88 16.76 2.68
CA MET A 11 8.63 16.06 3.00
C MET A 11 7.52 16.38 2.01
N ALA A 12 7.42 17.62 1.51
CA ALA A 12 6.43 17.99 0.48
C ALA A 12 6.61 17.19 -0.81
N GLY A 13 7.83 16.76 -1.11
CA GLY A 13 8.16 15.89 -2.25
C GLY A 13 7.74 14.42 -2.09
N TRP A 14 7.19 13.99 -0.95
CA TRP A 14 6.75 12.61 -0.74
C TRP A 14 5.38 12.29 -1.33
N LYS A 15 4.66 13.28 -1.85
CA LYS A 15 3.40 13.11 -2.56
C LYS A 15 3.62 12.92 -4.06
N PHE A 16 2.99 11.91 -4.62
CA PHE A 16 3.00 11.59 -6.05
C PHE A 16 1.57 11.49 -6.57
N VAL A 17 1.37 11.87 -7.83
CA VAL A 17 0.11 11.64 -8.54
C VAL A 17 0.40 10.64 -9.66
N SER A 18 -0.31 9.53 -9.67
CA SER A 18 -0.13 8.47 -10.66
C SER A 18 -0.85 8.80 -11.97
N SER A 19 -0.29 8.37 -13.10
CA SER A 19 -0.89 8.54 -14.42
C SER A 19 -2.19 7.73 -14.55
N GLU A 20 -3.17 8.28 -15.25
CA GLU A 20 -4.42 7.61 -15.64
C GLU A 20 -4.37 7.02 -17.06
N GLU A 21 -3.31 7.28 -17.80
CA GLU A 21 -3.11 6.73 -19.14
C GLU A 21 -3.04 5.19 -19.10
N PRO A 22 -3.49 4.49 -20.15
CA PRO A 22 -3.36 3.03 -20.23
C PRO A 22 -1.91 2.55 -20.08
N GLY A 23 -1.73 1.40 -19.43
CA GLY A 23 -0.44 0.76 -19.24
C GLY A 23 0.07 0.77 -17.80
N LEU A 24 1.29 0.28 -17.61
CA LEU A 24 1.98 0.22 -16.32
C LEU A 24 2.82 1.48 -16.12
N HIS A 25 2.60 2.16 -15.01
CA HIS A 25 3.32 3.37 -14.62
C HIS A 25 4.05 3.15 -13.31
N GLU A 26 5.38 3.27 -13.32
CA GLU A 26 6.19 3.33 -12.10
C GLU A 26 6.01 4.70 -11.46
N VAL A 27 5.42 4.73 -10.28
CA VAL A 27 5.12 5.97 -9.56
C VAL A 27 6.21 6.30 -8.55
N ILE A 28 6.64 5.31 -7.77
CA ILE A 28 7.68 5.41 -6.74
C ILE A 28 8.66 4.26 -6.95
N ALA A 29 9.95 4.55 -6.79
CA ALA A 29 11.02 3.56 -6.84
C ALA A 29 12.18 4.01 -5.93
N PRO A 30 13.06 3.10 -5.48
CA PRO A 30 14.28 3.44 -4.77
C PRO A 30 15.11 4.50 -5.49
N GLY A 31 15.57 5.52 -4.73
CA GLY A 31 16.27 6.68 -5.26
C GLY A 31 15.37 7.83 -5.71
N LYS A 32 14.05 7.66 -5.75
CA LYS A 32 13.08 8.71 -6.05
C LYS A 32 12.60 9.36 -4.75
N ALA A 33 12.79 10.66 -4.59
CA ALA A 33 12.64 11.35 -3.30
C ALA A 33 13.48 10.63 -2.22
N ASP A 34 12.85 10.27 -1.11
CA ASP A 34 13.51 9.58 0.02
C ASP A 34 13.24 8.06 0.03
N CYS A 35 12.68 7.50 -1.03
CA CYS A 35 12.40 6.09 -1.14
C CYS A 35 13.68 5.26 -1.22
N GLN A 36 13.75 4.19 -0.45
CA GLN A 36 14.92 3.31 -0.37
C GLN A 36 14.63 1.87 -0.82
N GLU A 37 13.46 1.33 -0.49
CA GLU A 37 13.17 -0.10 -0.57
C GLU A 37 11.98 -0.46 -1.45
N VAL A 38 10.97 0.42 -1.54
CA VAL A 38 9.69 0.08 -2.16
C VAL A 38 9.59 0.55 -3.60
N TRP A 39 9.04 -0.30 -4.47
CA TRP A 39 8.52 0.09 -5.79
C TRP A 39 7.00 0.16 -5.73
N ILE A 40 6.41 1.20 -6.31
CA ILE A 40 4.96 1.32 -6.48
C ILE A 40 4.63 1.58 -7.95
N TYR A 41 3.73 0.77 -8.46
CA TYR A 41 3.21 0.88 -9.81
C TYR A 41 1.69 1.07 -9.79
N ARG A 42 1.19 1.75 -10.81
CA ARG A 42 -0.22 1.75 -11.19
C ARG A 42 -0.35 1.11 -12.56
N LEU A 43 -1.19 0.08 -12.68
CA LEU A 43 -1.58 -0.51 -13.96
C LEU A 43 -3.00 -0.06 -14.28
N ASN A 44 -3.17 0.67 -15.39
CA ASN A 44 -4.46 1.00 -15.97
C ASN A 44 -4.68 0.10 -17.18
N LEU A 45 -5.66 -0.77 -17.12
CA LEU A 45 -5.90 -1.76 -18.15
C LEU A 45 -7.34 -1.62 -18.69
N PRO A 46 -7.52 -1.06 -19.91
CA PRO A 46 -8.79 -0.96 -20.57
C PRO A 46 -9.44 -2.34 -20.82
N ALA A 47 -10.76 -2.39 -20.82
CA ALA A 47 -11.52 -3.60 -21.08
C ALA A 47 -11.05 -4.34 -22.36
N GLY A 48 -10.91 -5.65 -22.27
CA GLY A 48 -10.45 -6.50 -23.37
C GLY A 48 -8.93 -6.46 -23.64
N GLN A 49 -8.17 -5.61 -22.97
CA GLN A 49 -6.71 -5.57 -23.12
C GLN A 49 -6.02 -6.58 -22.21
N ARG A 50 -4.81 -6.94 -22.64
CA ARG A 50 -3.90 -7.84 -21.92
C ARG A 50 -2.60 -7.14 -21.59
N PHE A 51 -2.08 -7.42 -20.40
CA PHE A 51 -0.76 -6.95 -19.96
C PHE A 51 0.00 -8.10 -19.28
N CYS A 52 1.31 -8.18 -19.52
CA CYS A 52 2.21 -9.12 -18.85
C CYS A 52 3.17 -8.34 -17.95
N LEU A 53 3.07 -8.55 -16.65
CA LEU A 53 3.97 -8.01 -15.64
C LEU A 53 5.08 -9.00 -15.36
N ARG A 54 6.33 -8.54 -15.38
CA ARG A 54 7.49 -9.31 -14.94
C ARG A 54 7.93 -8.82 -13.57
N THR A 55 8.14 -9.75 -12.65
CA THR A 55 8.62 -9.39 -11.31
C THR A 55 10.12 -9.12 -11.26
N ASP A 56 10.89 -9.64 -12.22
CA ASP A 56 12.35 -9.60 -12.24
C ASP A 56 12.93 -10.09 -10.89
N GLU A 57 13.78 -9.32 -10.24
CA GLU A 57 14.37 -9.65 -8.93
C GLU A 57 13.49 -9.27 -7.73
N LYS A 58 12.24 -8.86 -7.97
CA LYS A 58 11.34 -8.37 -6.93
C LYS A 58 10.30 -9.40 -6.54
N GLU A 59 9.95 -9.43 -5.26
CA GLU A 59 8.62 -9.87 -4.86
C GLU A 59 7.63 -8.73 -5.09
N MET A 60 6.40 -9.06 -5.48
CA MET A 60 5.36 -8.08 -5.76
C MET A 60 4.03 -8.49 -5.13
N THR A 61 3.25 -7.51 -4.72
CA THR A 61 1.86 -7.68 -4.32
C THR A 61 1.01 -6.61 -4.97
N GLY A 62 -0.20 -6.96 -5.38
CA GLY A 62 -1.10 -5.99 -5.99
C GLY A 62 -2.55 -6.22 -5.59
N ALA A 63 -3.30 -5.13 -5.57
CA ALA A 63 -4.74 -5.14 -5.32
C ALA A 63 -5.49 -4.50 -6.50
N CYS A 64 -6.59 -5.12 -6.90
CA CYS A 64 -7.53 -4.53 -7.84
C CYS A 64 -8.34 -3.44 -7.12
N VAL A 65 -8.15 -2.19 -7.47
CA VAL A 65 -8.86 -1.07 -6.84
C VAL A 65 -10.05 -0.58 -7.65
N ARG A 66 -10.15 -1.00 -8.92
CA ARG A 66 -11.29 -0.74 -9.79
C ARG A 66 -11.39 -1.81 -10.88
N GLY A 67 -12.62 -2.18 -11.27
CA GLY A 67 -12.90 -3.11 -12.36
C GLY A 67 -12.68 -4.57 -12.01
N SER A 68 -12.43 -5.38 -13.04
CA SER A 68 -12.23 -6.82 -12.95
C SER A 68 -11.35 -7.33 -14.08
N ALA A 69 -10.42 -8.24 -13.77
CA ALA A 69 -9.54 -8.87 -14.74
C ALA A 69 -9.30 -10.34 -14.39
N ARG A 70 -8.96 -11.15 -15.40
CA ARG A 70 -8.33 -12.43 -15.14
C ARG A 70 -6.86 -12.19 -14.86
N VAL A 71 -6.37 -12.67 -13.71
CA VAL A 71 -4.96 -12.64 -13.30
C VAL A 71 -4.45 -14.07 -13.29
N SER A 72 -3.36 -14.35 -13.98
CA SER A 72 -2.82 -15.71 -14.12
C SER A 72 -1.29 -15.73 -14.14
N TRP A 73 -0.74 -16.80 -13.59
CA TRP A 73 0.66 -17.19 -13.68
C TRP A 73 0.72 -18.71 -13.81
N ASP A 74 1.70 -19.21 -14.56
CA ASP A 74 1.78 -20.62 -14.93
C ASP A 74 0.45 -21.13 -15.51
N GLU A 75 -0.07 -22.24 -15.04
CA GLU A 75 -1.36 -22.79 -15.44
C GLU A 75 -2.54 -22.32 -14.58
N THR A 76 -2.24 -21.58 -13.49
CA THR A 76 -3.27 -21.05 -12.57
C THR A 76 -3.82 -19.71 -13.05
N GLY A 77 -5.13 -19.55 -12.93
CA GLY A 77 -5.77 -18.29 -13.28
C GLY A 77 -6.99 -18.00 -12.40
N HIS A 78 -7.09 -16.74 -11.98
CA HIS A 78 -8.14 -16.26 -11.09
C HIS A 78 -8.90 -15.10 -11.71
N VAL A 79 -10.20 -15.06 -11.55
CA VAL A 79 -10.98 -13.84 -11.78
C VAL A 79 -10.74 -12.93 -10.59
N CYS A 80 -10.07 -11.82 -10.82
CA CYS A 80 -9.74 -10.82 -9.83
C CYS A 80 -10.78 -9.70 -9.88
N GLU A 81 -11.56 -9.59 -8.85
CA GLU A 81 -12.57 -8.55 -8.67
C GLU A 81 -11.99 -7.41 -7.81
N LYS A 82 -12.73 -6.31 -7.69
CA LYS A 82 -12.31 -5.19 -6.84
C LYS A 82 -12.02 -5.65 -5.40
N LEU A 83 -10.89 -5.21 -4.85
CA LEU A 83 -10.30 -5.53 -3.55
C LEU A 83 -9.64 -6.92 -3.45
N ASP A 84 -9.77 -7.77 -4.46
CA ASP A 84 -8.94 -8.98 -4.54
C ASP A 84 -7.47 -8.61 -4.73
N SER A 85 -6.58 -9.48 -4.29
CA SER A 85 -5.14 -9.26 -4.32
C SER A 85 -4.35 -10.49 -4.72
N PHE A 86 -3.12 -10.27 -5.13
CA PHE A 86 -2.15 -11.32 -5.42
C PHE A 86 -0.81 -11.00 -4.74
N TYR A 87 -0.04 -12.04 -4.52
CA TYR A 87 1.38 -11.98 -4.16
C TYR A 87 2.17 -12.86 -5.11
N ALA A 88 3.30 -12.36 -5.56
CA ALA A 88 4.21 -13.03 -6.49
C ALA A 88 5.65 -12.91 -6.01
N VAL A 89 6.46 -13.90 -6.33
CA VAL A 89 7.90 -13.93 -6.04
C VAL A 89 8.70 -13.47 -7.27
N ARG A 90 10.01 -13.36 -7.13
CA ARG A 90 10.91 -13.00 -8.23
C ARG A 90 10.82 -13.94 -9.43
N TYR A 91 11.15 -13.43 -10.62
CA TYR A 91 11.24 -14.15 -11.89
C TYR A 91 9.93 -14.80 -12.36
N MET A 92 8.79 -14.21 -11.99
CA MET A 92 7.48 -14.61 -12.47
C MET A 92 6.99 -13.70 -13.58
N GLU A 93 6.17 -14.26 -14.45
CA GLU A 93 5.34 -13.54 -15.41
C GLU A 93 3.87 -13.65 -14.99
N ILE A 94 3.22 -12.51 -14.76
CA ILE A 94 1.83 -12.41 -14.36
C ILE A 94 1.06 -11.77 -15.50
N THR A 95 0.10 -12.49 -16.04
CA THR A 95 -0.77 -12.00 -17.10
C THR A 95 -2.07 -11.44 -16.52
N PHE A 96 -2.42 -10.24 -16.92
CA PHE A 96 -3.69 -9.58 -16.67
C PHE A 96 -4.49 -9.52 -17.97
N GLU A 97 -5.74 -9.95 -17.94
CA GLU A 97 -6.69 -9.84 -19.05
C GLU A 97 -7.93 -9.11 -18.53
N ALA A 98 -8.09 -7.85 -18.90
CA ALA A 98 -9.17 -7.01 -18.38
C ALA A 98 -10.54 -7.47 -18.88
N ARG A 99 -11.46 -7.67 -17.98
CA ARG A 99 -12.88 -7.93 -18.26
C ARG A 99 -13.67 -6.63 -18.31
N GLU A 100 -13.20 -5.64 -17.54
CA GLU A 100 -13.69 -4.26 -17.46
C GLU A 100 -12.49 -3.32 -17.39
N ASP A 101 -12.72 -2.01 -17.55
CA ASP A 101 -11.68 -1.00 -17.30
C ASP A 101 -11.17 -1.16 -15.87
N SER A 102 -9.94 -1.59 -15.73
CA SER A 102 -9.39 -2.03 -14.46
C SER A 102 -8.20 -1.21 -14.03
N VAL A 103 -8.07 -1.01 -12.72
CA VAL A 103 -6.91 -0.36 -12.10
C VAL A 103 -6.36 -1.25 -11.01
N PHE A 104 -5.06 -1.51 -11.08
CA PHE A 104 -4.31 -2.20 -10.04
C PHE A 104 -3.26 -1.27 -9.44
N TYR A 105 -3.16 -1.25 -8.12
CA TYR A 105 -1.99 -0.74 -7.42
C TYR A 105 -1.10 -1.93 -7.06
N ILE A 106 0.19 -1.82 -7.38
CA ILE A 106 1.15 -2.90 -7.23
C ILE A 106 2.36 -2.38 -6.48
N GLY A 107 2.69 -3.05 -5.37
CA GLY A 107 3.90 -2.79 -4.59
C GLY A 107 4.94 -3.87 -4.84
N GLY A 108 6.21 -3.50 -4.79
CA GLY A 108 7.32 -4.43 -4.92
C GLY A 108 8.46 -4.10 -3.97
N ALA A 109 9.27 -5.10 -3.63
CA ALA A 109 10.53 -4.97 -2.91
C ALA A 109 11.52 -6.03 -3.41
N VAL A 110 12.79 -5.92 -3.02
CA VAL A 110 13.79 -6.94 -3.35
C VAL A 110 13.36 -8.29 -2.76
N ASP A 111 13.39 -9.33 -3.59
CA ASP A 111 13.09 -10.69 -3.16
C ASP A 111 14.36 -11.44 -2.76
N GLU A 112 14.47 -11.78 -1.48
CA GLU A 112 15.57 -12.56 -0.90
C GLU A 112 15.34 -14.09 -0.99
N GLY A 113 14.29 -14.54 -1.71
CA GLY A 113 13.99 -15.96 -1.95
C GLY A 113 13.06 -16.59 -0.93
N TYR A 114 12.30 -15.79 -0.22
CA TYR A 114 11.24 -16.26 0.68
C TYR A 114 9.87 -16.09 0.01
N GLY A 115 8.95 -16.94 0.39
CA GLY A 115 7.56 -16.83 -0.06
C GLY A 115 7.17 -17.78 -1.17
N THR A 116 5.87 -17.81 -1.41
CA THR A 116 5.22 -18.62 -2.46
C THR A 116 4.08 -17.78 -3.03
N PRO A 117 3.89 -17.76 -4.37
CA PRO A 117 2.84 -16.95 -4.97
C PRO A 117 1.45 -17.43 -4.54
N TYR A 118 0.53 -16.49 -4.37
CA TYR A 118 -0.86 -16.79 -4.07
C TYR A 118 -1.80 -15.69 -4.58
N PHE A 119 -3.06 -16.08 -4.71
CA PHE A 119 -4.19 -15.18 -4.92
C PHE A 119 -5.03 -15.12 -3.66
N ARG A 120 -5.43 -13.92 -3.23
CA ARG A 120 -6.31 -13.71 -2.09
C ARG A 120 -7.57 -13.01 -2.52
N ARG A 121 -8.69 -13.70 -2.36
CA ARG A 121 -10.00 -13.13 -2.56
C ARG A 121 -10.39 -12.25 -1.39
N PHE A 122 -10.95 -11.08 -1.69
CA PHE A 122 -11.56 -10.24 -0.67
C PHE A 122 -12.90 -10.85 -0.22
N ASP A 123 -13.09 -10.91 1.09
CA ASP A 123 -14.35 -11.36 1.70
C ASP A 123 -14.70 -10.43 2.86
N SER A 124 -15.74 -9.61 2.68
CA SER A 124 -16.23 -8.67 3.70
C SER A 124 -16.84 -9.37 4.93
N GLN A 125 -17.14 -10.66 4.82
CA GLN A 125 -17.70 -11.47 5.92
C GLN A 125 -16.63 -12.27 6.67
N LEU A 126 -15.36 -12.13 6.26
CA LEU A 126 -14.26 -12.82 6.92
C LEU A 126 -14.25 -12.45 8.42
N PRO A 127 -14.23 -13.42 9.34
CA PRO A 127 -14.11 -13.13 10.76
C PRO A 127 -12.88 -12.29 11.11
N ILE A 128 -12.99 -11.48 12.17
CA ILE A 128 -11.84 -10.73 12.71
C ILE A 128 -10.75 -11.72 13.13
N GLY A 129 -9.53 -11.47 12.65
CA GLY A 129 -8.37 -12.32 12.86
C GLY A 129 -7.11 -11.74 12.20
N GLU A 130 -6.25 -12.59 11.69
CA GLU A 130 -4.97 -12.17 11.09
C GLU A 130 -5.12 -11.40 9.77
N ILE A 131 -6.18 -11.66 9.01
CA ILE A 131 -6.42 -11.03 7.71
C ILE A 131 -7.37 -9.84 7.86
N HIS A 132 -8.54 -10.03 8.44
CA HIS A 132 -9.51 -8.96 8.72
C HIS A 132 -9.30 -8.45 10.13
N GLN A 133 -9.00 -7.17 10.27
CA GLN A 133 -8.67 -6.55 11.54
C GLN A 133 -9.49 -5.26 11.72
N ILE A 134 -9.81 -4.93 12.98
CA ILE A 134 -10.41 -3.65 13.33
C ILE A 134 -9.49 -3.00 14.36
N HIS A 135 -9.04 -1.79 14.06
CA HIS A 135 -8.17 -1.00 14.93
C HIS A 135 -8.86 0.30 15.35
N GLY A 136 -8.49 0.77 16.55
CA GLY A 136 -8.98 2.03 17.09
C GLY A 136 -10.46 2.00 17.48
N GLN A 137 -10.94 3.15 17.95
CA GLN A 137 -12.32 3.36 18.39
C GLN A 137 -12.83 4.73 17.96
N GLY A 138 -14.15 4.92 17.90
CA GLY A 138 -14.77 6.19 17.55
C GLY A 138 -14.29 6.73 16.21
N VAL A 139 -13.82 7.97 16.19
CA VAL A 139 -13.34 8.65 14.99
C VAL A 139 -11.99 8.13 14.48
N GLY A 140 -11.30 7.28 15.23
CA GLY A 140 -10.08 6.59 14.81
C GLY A 140 -10.29 5.12 14.46
N ARG A 141 -11.56 4.64 14.45
CA ARG A 141 -11.87 3.26 14.09
C ARG A 141 -11.67 3.03 12.60
N ARG A 142 -10.88 2.03 12.26
CA ARG A 142 -10.59 1.62 10.87
C ARG A 142 -10.67 0.12 10.70
N GLU A 143 -10.99 -0.28 9.51
CA GLU A 143 -10.97 -1.66 9.05
C GLU A 143 -9.72 -1.90 8.20
N VAL A 144 -9.08 -3.05 8.40
CA VAL A 144 -7.87 -3.45 7.69
C VAL A 144 -8.05 -4.86 7.14
N PHE A 145 -7.75 -5.04 5.87
CA PHE A 145 -7.66 -6.35 5.21
C PHE A 145 -6.24 -6.56 4.73
N MET A 146 -5.52 -7.46 5.39
CA MET A 146 -4.14 -7.79 5.04
C MET A 146 -4.08 -8.52 3.71
N THR A 147 -3.37 -7.99 2.75
CA THR A 147 -3.07 -8.69 1.48
C THR A 147 -1.78 -9.51 1.60
N VAL A 148 -0.79 -9.01 2.32
CA VAL A 148 0.41 -9.75 2.73
C VAL A 148 0.57 -9.55 4.24
N ASN A 149 0.04 -10.49 5.04
CA ASN A 149 0.07 -10.43 6.49
C ASN A 149 1.40 -10.97 7.07
N PRO A 150 1.73 -10.70 8.33
CA PRO A 150 2.97 -11.15 8.96
C PRO A 150 3.19 -12.67 8.93
N GLU A 151 2.11 -13.46 8.87
CA GLU A 151 2.17 -14.92 8.82
C GLU A 151 2.56 -15.47 7.44
N VAL A 152 2.40 -14.68 6.38
CA VAL A 152 2.85 -15.05 5.03
C VAL A 152 4.37 -15.00 4.99
N MET A 153 4.97 -16.06 4.47
CA MET A 153 6.39 -16.04 4.13
C MET A 153 6.59 -15.13 2.93
N SER A 154 7.20 -13.98 3.14
CA SER A 154 7.64 -13.04 2.10
C SER A 154 8.99 -12.47 2.49
N SER A 155 9.72 -11.92 1.53
CA SER A 155 11.07 -11.41 1.79
C SER A 155 11.04 -10.13 2.61
N ARG A 156 10.38 -9.09 2.12
CA ARG A 156 10.36 -7.74 2.72
C ARG A 156 8.97 -7.12 2.82
N LEU A 157 7.99 -7.60 2.03
CA LEU A 157 6.69 -6.96 1.92
C LEU A 157 5.75 -7.33 3.08
N LEU A 158 5.01 -6.30 3.53
CA LEU A 158 3.74 -6.39 4.21
C LEU A 158 2.79 -5.43 3.48
N ALA A 159 1.53 -5.81 3.31
CA ALA A 159 0.59 -4.96 2.59
C ALA A 159 -0.85 -5.22 3.02
N GLY A 160 -1.71 -4.25 2.78
CA GLY A 160 -3.13 -4.40 3.06
C GLY A 160 -3.97 -3.25 2.50
N LEU A 161 -5.25 -3.45 2.61
CA LEU A 161 -6.28 -2.47 2.32
C LEU A 161 -6.79 -1.91 3.64
N THR A 162 -6.98 -0.60 3.71
CA THR A 162 -7.54 0.06 4.90
C THR A 162 -8.56 1.09 4.48
N TRP A 163 -9.63 1.18 5.27
CA TRP A 163 -10.56 2.30 5.20
C TRP A 163 -11.11 2.64 6.58
N GLY A 164 -11.34 3.92 6.78
CA GLY A 164 -12.03 4.45 7.95
C GLY A 164 -13.54 4.51 7.75
N GLY A 165 -14.23 5.04 8.76
CA GLY A 165 -15.60 5.50 8.62
C GLY A 165 -15.68 6.81 7.84
N ASN A 166 -16.86 7.40 7.80
CA ASN A 166 -17.11 8.67 7.13
C ASN A 166 -16.39 9.83 7.84
N GLY A 167 -15.40 10.43 7.19
CA GLY A 167 -14.63 11.54 7.72
C GLY A 167 -13.76 11.21 8.95
N THR A 168 -13.34 9.95 9.08
CA THR A 168 -12.58 9.49 10.24
C THR A 168 -11.08 9.39 9.97
N TRP A 169 -10.32 9.32 11.08
CA TRP A 169 -8.87 9.12 11.04
C TRP A 169 -8.53 7.66 10.83
N THR A 170 -7.45 7.44 10.06
CA THR A 170 -6.76 6.15 9.96
C THR A 170 -5.26 6.38 10.21
N SER A 171 -4.45 5.32 10.29
CA SER A 171 -3.06 5.44 10.79
C SER A 171 -3.01 6.20 12.13
N TRP A 172 -3.95 5.87 13.01
CA TRP A 172 -4.16 6.52 14.30
C TRP A 172 -4.11 5.51 15.46
N PRO A 173 -3.42 5.81 16.61
CA PRO A 173 -2.67 7.04 16.88
C PRO A 173 -1.48 7.21 15.93
N PRO A 174 -0.93 8.45 15.81
CA PRO A 174 0.26 8.69 15.00
C PRO A 174 1.42 7.82 15.47
N HIS A 175 2.07 7.15 14.53
CA HIS A 175 3.18 6.23 14.79
C HIS A 175 4.22 6.32 13.69
N GLN A 176 5.37 5.69 13.91
CA GLN A 176 6.48 5.59 12.96
C GLN A 176 7.09 4.20 13.02
N HIS A 177 7.71 3.77 11.93
CA HIS A 177 8.37 2.46 11.81
C HIS A 177 9.65 2.51 10.96
N GLU A 178 10.19 3.69 10.75
CA GLU A 178 11.35 3.99 9.90
C GLU A 178 12.61 3.16 10.22
N LYS A 179 12.70 2.63 11.44
CA LYS A 179 13.81 1.77 11.84
C LYS A 179 13.82 0.44 11.08
N ASP A 180 12.65 -0.08 10.77
CA ASP A 180 12.47 -1.43 10.24
C ASP A 180 11.91 -1.43 8.81
N LEU A 181 11.07 -0.44 8.47
CA LEU A 181 10.24 -0.41 7.26
C LEU A 181 10.09 1.01 6.72
N GLU A 182 9.86 1.13 5.41
CA GLU A 182 9.23 2.31 4.81
C GLU A 182 7.84 1.96 4.28
N GLU A 183 6.95 2.94 4.21
CA GLU A 183 5.55 2.74 3.83
C GLU A 183 5.13 3.66 2.69
N VAL A 184 4.21 3.17 1.85
CA VAL A 184 3.50 3.98 0.87
C VAL A 184 2.01 3.76 0.98
N TYR A 185 1.25 4.87 0.95
CA TYR A 185 -0.20 4.91 0.90
C TYR A 185 -0.67 5.19 -0.53
N CYS A 186 -1.45 4.30 -1.12
CA CYS A 186 -2.00 4.43 -2.47
C CYS A 186 -3.52 4.61 -2.36
N TYR A 187 -4.01 5.85 -2.49
CA TYR A 187 -5.41 6.20 -2.25
C TYR A 187 -6.31 5.81 -3.40
N PHE A 188 -7.52 5.30 -3.08
CA PHE A 188 -8.56 4.93 -4.04
C PHE A 188 -9.96 5.17 -3.44
N ASP A 189 -11.03 5.09 -4.27
CA ASP A 189 -12.42 5.36 -3.86
C ASP A 189 -12.63 6.73 -3.20
N MET A 190 -11.85 7.71 -3.65
CA MET A 190 -11.87 9.08 -3.15
C MET A 190 -11.94 10.07 -4.32
N ASP A 191 -12.85 9.83 -5.27
CA ASP A 191 -13.03 10.69 -6.44
C ASP A 191 -13.70 12.00 -6.06
N ALA A 192 -13.41 13.08 -6.80
CA ALA A 192 -13.98 14.40 -6.55
C ALA A 192 -15.53 14.34 -6.42
N PRO A 193 -16.11 15.06 -5.44
CA PRO A 193 -15.53 16.09 -4.58
C PRO A 193 -14.84 15.57 -3.32
N HIS A 194 -14.70 14.25 -3.15
CA HIS A 194 -14.09 13.64 -1.97
C HIS A 194 -12.57 13.78 -1.98
N PHE A 195 -12.01 13.99 -0.82
CA PHE A 195 -10.58 14.08 -0.60
C PHE A 195 -10.21 13.68 0.84
N GLY A 196 -8.93 13.51 1.09
CA GLY A 196 -8.38 13.33 2.43
C GLY A 196 -7.17 14.22 2.66
N LEU A 197 -6.69 14.20 3.90
CA LEU A 197 -5.44 14.86 4.30
C LEU A 197 -4.51 13.79 4.89
N HIS A 198 -3.32 13.69 4.35
CA HIS A 198 -2.22 12.89 4.90
C HIS A 198 -1.19 13.83 5.48
N LEU A 199 -0.83 13.62 6.73
CA LEU A 199 0.09 14.47 7.47
C LEU A 199 1.46 13.80 7.55
N SER A 200 2.52 14.57 7.38
CA SER A 200 3.89 14.10 7.59
C SER A 200 4.61 15.04 8.53
N TYR A 201 5.16 14.53 9.63
CA TYR A 201 5.97 15.29 10.59
C TYR A 201 6.94 14.38 11.34
N LEU A 202 8.07 14.94 11.81
CA LEU A 202 9.18 14.12 12.31
C LEU A 202 9.13 13.84 13.81
N LYS A 203 8.58 14.76 14.61
CA LYS A 203 8.56 14.62 16.07
C LYS A 203 7.20 14.95 16.67
N PRO A 204 6.76 14.22 17.71
CA PRO A 204 5.44 14.40 18.32
C PRO A 204 5.15 15.82 18.82
N GLY A 205 6.18 16.54 19.29
CA GLY A 205 6.06 17.91 19.79
C GLY A 205 6.11 19.01 18.71
N GLU A 206 6.38 18.64 17.47
CA GLU A 206 6.59 19.57 16.36
C GLU A 206 5.45 19.56 15.34
N ILE A 207 4.22 19.45 15.82
CA ILE A 207 3.03 19.37 14.95
C ILE A 207 2.88 20.60 14.02
N HIS A 208 3.42 21.75 14.41
CA HIS A 208 3.46 22.98 13.59
C HIS A 208 4.42 22.86 12.39
N GLU A 209 5.33 21.88 12.41
CA GLU A 209 6.21 21.55 11.28
C GLU A 209 5.60 20.52 10.32
N THR A 210 4.32 20.20 10.50
CA THR A 210 3.60 19.25 9.66
C THR A 210 3.50 19.73 8.21
N VAL A 211 3.79 18.83 7.29
CA VAL A 211 3.41 18.95 5.88
C VAL A 211 2.08 18.23 5.70
N VAL A 212 1.12 18.89 5.07
CA VAL A 212 -0.20 18.36 4.79
C VAL A 212 -0.32 18.07 3.30
N HIS A 213 -0.49 16.80 2.95
CA HIS A 213 -0.76 16.36 1.59
C HIS A 213 -2.27 16.19 1.39
N THR A 214 -2.88 16.96 0.49
CA THR A 214 -4.23 16.68 0.04
C THR A 214 -4.20 15.45 -0.86
N VAL A 215 -5.04 14.45 -0.58
CA VAL A 215 -5.05 13.16 -1.26
C VAL A 215 -6.43 12.81 -1.79
N ASN A 216 -6.46 12.12 -2.92
CA ASN A 216 -7.67 11.57 -3.56
C ASN A 216 -7.27 10.31 -4.36
N SER A 217 -8.23 9.69 -5.08
CA SER A 217 -7.93 8.53 -5.94
C SER A 217 -6.76 8.84 -6.89
N GLY A 218 -5.79 7.92 -6.95
CA GLY A 218 -4.57 8.07 -7.75
C GLY A 218 -3.42 8.81 -7.07
N THR A 219 -3.65 9.42 -5.90
CA THR A 219 -2.56 9.99 -5.10
C THR A 219 -1.84 8.89 -4.34
N MET A 220 -0.52 8.99 -4.29
CA MET A 220 0.35 8.12 -3.49
C MET A 220 1.24 8.97 -2.59
N VAL A 221 1.39 8.57 -1.33
CA VAL A 221 2.24 9.28 -0.36
C VAL A 221 3.24 8.31 0.23
N LEU A 222 4.52 8.62 0.06
CA LEU A 222 5.64 7.92 0.69
C LEU A 222 5.76 8.37 2.15
N ALA A 223 5.88 7.44 3.07
CA ALA A 223 6.20 7.67 4.48
C ALA A 223 7.49 6.92 4.83
N PRO A 224 8.65 7.46 4.45
CA PRO A 224 9.94 6.79 4.63
C PRO A 224 10.46 6.96 6.06
N CYS A 225 9.92 7.93 6.78
CA CYS A 225 10.19 8.19 8.20
C CYS A 225 9.12 9.11 8.80
N GLY A 226 9.16 9.24 10.14
CA GLY A 226 8.29 10.14 10.89
C GLY A 226 6.85 9.65 11.01
N TYR A 227 6.00 10.51 11.53
CA TYR A 227 4.60 10.27 11.83
C TYR A 227 3.72 10.63 10.64
N HIS A 228 2.73 9.78 10.31
CA HIS A 228 1.96 9.88 9.07
C HIS A 228 0.46 9.54 9.23
N PRO A 229 -0.27 10.17 10.17
CA PRO A 229 -1.71 9.96 10.28
C PRO A 229 -2.46 10.57 9.09
N THR A 230 -3.63 10.00 8.76
CA THR A 230 -4.43 10.47 7.63
C THR A 230 -5.91 10.49 7.98
N VAL A 231 -6.66 11.42 7.37
CA VAL A 231 -8.10 11.64 7.63
C VAL A 231 -8.85 11.90 6.33
N GLY A 232 -10.06 11.35 6.20
CA GLY A 232 -10.96 11.67 5.10
C GLY A 232 -11.72 12.97 5.35
N SER A 233 -12.11 13.68 4.28
CA SER A 233 -13.11 14.77 4.37
C SER A 233 -14.48 14.20 4.76
N PRO A 234 -15.42 15.02 5.27
CA PRO A 234 -16.78 14.57 5.52
C PRO A 234 -17.39 13.88 4.28
N GLY A 235 -17.99 12.71 4.46
CA GLY A 235 -18.50 11.89 3.35
C GLY A 235 -17.50 10.91 2.76
N THR A 236 -16.23 10.97 3.13
CA THR A 236 -15.15 10.16 2.55
C THR A 236 -14.70 9.07 3.52
N LYS A 237 -14.55 7.85 3.03
CA LYS A 237 -14.09 6.70 3.83
C LYS A 237 -12.58 6.65 4.08
N ASN A 238 -11.78 7.52 3.46
CA ASN A 238 -10.31 7.51 3.54
C ASN A 238 -9.73 6.12 3.24
N ALA A 239 -9.93 5.65 2.00
CA ALA A 239 -9.52 4.32 1.57
C ALA A 239 -8.16 4.33 0.89
N TYR A 240 -7.31 3.36 1.21
CA TYR A 240 -6.01 3.19 0.57
C TYR A 240 -5.51 1.74 0.61
N PHE A 241 -4.73 1.38 -0.39
CA PHE A 241 -3.84 0.24 -0.37
C PHE A 241 -2.49 0.71 0.16
N TRP A 242 -2.00 0.10 1.23
CA TRP A 242 -0.69 0.41 1.80
C TRP A 242 0.30 -0.72 1.56
N VAL A 243 1.54 -0.34 1.34
CA VAL A 243 2.66 -1.25 1.13
C VAL A 243 3.79 -0.84 2.05
N LEU A 244 4.21 -1.76 2.90
CA LEU A 244 5.42 -1.67 3.71
C LEU A 244 6.51 -2.51 3.08
N ALA A 245 7.69 -1.92 2.88
CA ALA A 245 8.89 -2.62 2.47
C ALA A 245 9.94 -2.56 3.59
N ALA A 246 10.33 -3.70 4.10
CA ALA A 246 11.34 -3.80 5.15
C ALA A 246 12.74 -3.59 4.59
N HIS A 247 13.64 -3.01 5.40
CA HIS A 247 15.04 -2.80 5.03
C HIS A 247 15.79 -4.13 4.85
N SER A 248 15.28 -5.22 5.42
CA SER A 248 15.78 -6.58 5.26
C SER A 248 14.69 -7.60 5.63
N HIS A 249 14.91 -8.87 5.28
CA HIS A 249 14.03 -9.94 5.75
C HIS A 249 14.00 -10.03 7.29
N GLU A 250 15.10 -9.76 7.96
CA GLU A 250 15.18 -9.74 9.42
C GLU A 250 14.29 -8.64 10.00
N SER A 251 14.37 -7.41 9.49
CA SER A 251 13.51 -6.28 9.90
C SER A 251 12.04 -6.60 9.76
N ARG A 252 11.64 -7.28 8.67
CA ARG A 252 10.27 -7.73 8.46
C ARG A 252 9.82 -8.72 9.56
N ARG A 253 10.67 -9.64 9.98
CA ARG A 253 10.37 -10.60 11.06
C ARG A 253 10.21 -9.94 12.41
N TYR A 254 10.99 -8.89 12.71
CA TYR A 254 10.88 -8.09 13.93
C TYR A 254 9.53 -7.41 14.07
N TRP A 255 8.97 -6.91 12.98
CA TRP A 255 7.62 -6.35 12.96
C TRP A 255 6.57 -7.34 13.44
N ARG A 256 6.65 -8.59 13.01
CA ARG A 256 5.78 -9.69 13.46
C ARG A 256 5.81 -9.87 14.99
N TRP A 257 6.95 -9.69 15.60
CA TRP A 257 7.13 -9.85 17.04
C TRP A 257 6.50 -8.69 17.83
N ARG A 258 6.69 -7.45 17.40
CA ARG A 258 6.17 -6.25 18.06
C ARG A 258 4.66 -6.19 18.03
N THR A 259 4.01 -6.52 16.94
CA THR A 259 2.54 -6.53 16.84
C THR A 259 1.89 -7.60 17.71
N ARG A 260 2.57 -8.71 18.01
CA ARG A 260 2.09 -9.74 18.93
C ARG A 260 2.29 -9.41 20.41
N SER A 261 3.29 -8.63 20.76
CA SER A 261 3.59 -8.26 22.15
C SER A 261 2.80 -7.07 22.67
N GLY A 262 2.03 -6.37 21.82
CA GLY A 262 1.23 -5.20 22.22
C GLY A 262 2.09 -4.00 22.65
N THR A 263 3.38 -4.02 22.38
CA THR A 263 4.29 -2.88 22.58
C THR A 263 4.39 -2.09 21.28
N GLU A 264 3.42 -1.21 21.04
CA GLU A 264 3.54 -0.09 20.11
C GLU A 264 4.23 1.09 20.77
#